data_f84eff772690ea2f268f2518e24a266f
#
_entry.id   f84eff772690ea2f268f2518e24a266f
#
_cell.length_a   1.000
_cell.length_b   1.000
_cell.length_c   1.000
_cell.angle_alpha   90.00
_cell.angle_beta   90.00
_cell.angle_gamma   90.00
#
_symmetry.space_group_name_H-M   'P 1'
#
loop_
_entity.id
_entity.type
_entity.pdbx_description
1 polymer ?
#
loop_
_entity_poly.entity_id
_entity_poly.type
_entity_poly.pdbx_seq_one_letter_code
_entity_poly.pdbx_strand_id
1 'polypeptide(L)'
;MGDKPWIVSDELWARIEPLLPLWPERSPGPRPLDDRLCLQGILFVLYNDIRWHHLPLELGFGSGQTCWRRLGRWQEAGVFDRLHRLLLAELHAAGELDWSRACVDAPHPGEKRGAGTGPSPVDRGKTGSKHHLICDGNGTPLKVITTGGNVNDVTQTLALVDGIPPVAGRPGRPRKRPDALLGDKGYDSNPNRRELRRRRILPVISRKGQADIHGLGKLRYVVEQTFALLHHFKRLATRWERRLDLHDALVSLACSLICFRRLKKATP
;
A
#
# COMPACT_ATOMS: atom_id res chain seq x y z
N MET A 1 -3.58 -18.24 -22.79
CA MET A 1 -4.37 -17.02 -22.50
C MET A 1 -4.10 -16.70 -21.03
N GLY A 2 -3.31 -15.67 -20.70
CA GLY A 2 -2.97 -15.36 -19.32
C GLY A 2 -4.22 -15.02 -18.52
N ASP A 3 -4.31 -15.50 -17.28
CA ASP A 3 -5.42 -15.19 -16.39
C ASP A 3 -5.58 -13.68 -16.23
N LYS A 4 -6.81 -13.21 -16.30
CA LYS A 4 -7.13 -11.78 -16.11
C LYS A 4 -6.71 -11.37 -14.70
N PRO A 5 -6.02 -10.22 -14.51
CA PRO A 5 -5.37 -9.87 -13.24
C PRO A 5 -6.35 -9.61 -12.09
N TRP A 6 -7.63 -9.51 -12.36
CA TRP A 6 -8.69 -9.36 -11.37
C TRP A 6 -9.37 -10.67 -10.96
N ILE A 7 -8.99 -11.81 -11.58
CA ILE A 7 -9.45 -13.12 -11.15
C ILE A 7 -8.61 -13.58 -9.97
N VAL A 8 -9.28 -13.92 -8.88
CA VAL A 8 -8.63 -14.33 -7.63
C VAL A 8 -8.30 -15.82 -7.72
N SER A 9 -6.99 -16.16 -7.64
CA SER A 9 -6.54 -17.55 -7.59
C SER A 9 -6.93 -18.22 -6.25
N ASP A 10 -7.01 -19.54 -6.23
CA ASP A 10 -7.31 -20.29 -5.00
C ASP A 10 -6.27 -20.03 -3.90
N GLU A 11 -5.00 -19.89 -4.28
CA GLU A 11 -3.92 -19.58 -3.36
C GLU A 11 -4.07 -18.21 -2.68
N LEU A 12 -4.50 -17.19 -3.43
CA LEU A 12 -4.79 -15.87 -2.86
C LEU A 12 -6.05 -15.91 -2.03
N TRP A 13 -7.10 -16.63 -2.51
CA TRP A 13 -8.35 -16.75 -1.80
C TRP A 13 -8.17 -17.42 -0.43
N ALA A 14 -7.43 -18.52 -0.36
CA ALA A 14 -7.13 -19.22 0.90
C ALA A 14 -6.48 -18.33 1.97
N ARG A 15 -5.80 -17.24 1.58
CA ARG A 15 -5.21 -16.28 2.51
C ARG A 15 -6.18 -15.18 2.92
N ILE A 16 -7.13 -14.83 2.06
CA ILE A 16 -8.09 -13.73 2.30
C ILE A 16 -9.32 -14.24 3.06
N GLU A 17 -9.88 -15.36 2.65
CA GLU A 17 -11.14 -15.91 3.19
C GLU A 17 -11.16 -15.98 4.73
N PRO A 18 -10.11 -16.50 5.42
CA PRO A 18 -10.11 -16.56 6.89
C PRO A 18 -10.06 -15.20 7.58
N LEU A 19 -9.76 -14.13 6.84
CA LEU A 19 -9.69 -12.77 7.36
C LEU A 19 -11.02 -12.04 7.23
N LEU A 20 -11.97 -12.57 6.47
CA LEU A 20 -13.24 -11.90 6.22
C LEU A 20 -14.14 -11.94 7.46
N PRO A 21 -14.89 -10.87 7.72
CA PRO A 21 -15.89 -10.89 8.79
C PRO A 21 -17.06 -11.78 8.41
N LEU A 22 -17.43 -12.69 9.30
CA LEU A 22 -18.57 -13.59 9.10
C LEU A 22 -19.85 -12.81 8.83
N TRP A 23 -20.71 -13.40 7.99
CA TRP A 23 -22.07 -12.93 7.83
C TRP A 23 -22.92 -13.40 9.00
N PRO A 24 -23.86 -12.57 9.48
CA PRO A 24 -24.84 -13.02 10.47
C PRO A 24 -25.60 -14.22 9.93
N GLU A 25 -25.72 -15.30 10.73
CA GLU A 25 -26.45 -16.52 10.35
C GLU A 25 -27.91 -16.25 9.95
N ARG A 26 -28.51 -15.24 10.58
CA ARG A 26 -29.88 -14.80 10.31
C ARG A 26 -29.87 -13.37 9.81
N SER A 27 -29.53 -13.18 8.54
CA SER A 27 -29.70 -11.89 7.86
C SER A 27 -31.04 -11.90 7.09
N PRO A 28 -31.93 -10.93 7.29
CA PRO A 28 -33.13 -10.81 6.48
C PRO A 28 -32.77 -10.48 5.02
N GLY A 29 -33.45 -11.10 4.08
CA GLY A 29 -33.31 -10.85 2.65
C GLY A 29 -32.55 -11.95 1.89
N PRO A 30 -32.28 -11.74 0.59
CA PRO A 30 -31.60 -12.70 -0.26
C PRO A 30 -30.19 -12.98 0.22
N ARG A 31 -29.66 -14.16 -0.10
CA ARG A 31 -28.27 -14.53 0.22
C ARG A 31 -27.31 -13.46 -0.31
N PRO A 32 -26.33 -13.03 0.50
CA PRO A 32 -25.29 -12.09 0.04
C PRO A 32 -24.54 -12.68 -1.17
N LEU A 33 -24.12 -11.81 -2.07
CA LEU A 33 -23.21 -12.19 -3.14
C LEU A 33 -21.96 -12.84 -2.53
N ASP A 34 -21.46 -13.87 -3.19
CA ASP A 34 -20.21 -14.54 -2.83
C ASP A 34 -19.06 -13.54 -2.66
N ASP A 35 -18.29 -13.70 -1.58
CA ASP A 35 -17.23 -12.75 -1.20
C ASP A 35 -16.07 -12.76 -2.19
N ARG A 36 -15.75 -13.92 -2.79
CA ARG A 36 -14.71 -14.05 -3.80
C ARG A 36 -15.10 -13.33 -5.10
N LEU A 37 -16.35 -13.46 -5.54
CA LEU A 37 -16.87 -12.73 -6.69
C LEU A 37 -16.86 -11.21 -6.43
N CYS A 38 -17.26 -10.81 -5.24
CA CYS A 38 -17.24 -9.40 -4.84
C CYS A 38 -15.81 -8.83 -4.83
N LEU A 39 -14.83 -9.59 -4.35
CA LEU A 39 -13.42 -9.22 -4.39
C LEU A 39 -12.92 -9.07 -5.83
N GLN A 40 -13.32 -9.97 -6.74
CA GLN A 40 -12.99 -9.85 -8.16
C GLN A 40 -13.55 -8.57 -8.78
N GLY A 41 -14.76 -8.16 -8.39
CA GLY A 41 -15.34 -6.88 -8.78
C GLY A 41 -14.55 -5.68 -8.26
N ILE A 42 -14.11 -5.73 -7.00
CA ILE A 42 -13.22 -4.71 -6.41
C ILE A 42 -11.89 -4.63 -7.18
N LEU A 43 -11.29 -5.78 -7.47
CA LEU A 43 -10.05 -5.84 -8.25
C LEU A 43 -10.25 -5.34 -9.68
N PHE A 44 -11.38 -5.65 -10.32
CA PHE A 44 -11.69 -5.14 -11.66
C PHE A 44 -11.69 -3.59 -11.67
N VAL A 45 -12.32 -2.96 -10.69
CA VAL A 45 -12.32 -1.50 -10.54
C VAL A 45 -10.90 -0.98 -10.25
N LEU A 46 -10.14 -1.65 -9.38
CA LEU A 46 -8.77 -1.26 -9.03
C LEU A 46 -7.82 -1.27 -10.25
N TYR A 47 -7.93 -2.29 -11.12
CA TYR A 47 -7.08 -2.44 -12.30
C TYR A 47 -7.48 -1.56 -13.48
N ASN A 48 -8.78 -1.33 -13.67
CA ASN A 48 -9.30 -0.69 -14.90
C ASN A 48 -9.66 0.78 -14.73
N ASP A 49 -9.64 1.32 -13.50
CA ASP A 49 -10.00 2.71 -13.18
C ASP A 49 -11.40 3.12 -13.65
N ILE A 50 -12.34 2.21 -13.61
CA ILE A 50 -13.73 2.52 -13.93
C ILE A 50 -14.47 3.08 -12.71
N ARG A 51 -15.53 3.84 -12.93
CA ARG A 51 -16.46 4.21 -11.86
C ARG A 51 -17.19 2.98 -11.36
N TRP A 52 -17.49 2.92 -10.06
CA TRP A 52 -18.18 1.77 -9.45
C TRP A 52 -19.48 1.40 -10.17
N HIS A 53 -20.29 2.36 -10.57
CA HIS A 53 -21.55 2.11 -11.28
C HIS A 53 -21.38 1.63 -12.72
N HIS A 54 -20.18 1.65 -13.26
CA HIS A 54 -19.84 1.08 -14.57
C HIS A 54 -19.27 -0.34 -14.48
N LEU A 55 -19.25 -0.96 -13.28
CA LEU A 55 -18.86 -2.35 -13.18
C LEU A 55 -19.86 -3.23 -13.95
N PRO A 56 -19.40 -3.97 -15.00
CA PRO A 56 -20.30 -4.77 -15.83
C PRO A 56 -20.96 -5.89 -15.04
N LEU A 57 -22.30 -5.93 -15.06
CA LEU A 57 -23.06 -6.96 -14.35
C LEU A 57 -22.88 -8.36 -14.97
N GLU A 58 -22.60 -8.41 -16.26
CA GLU A 58 -22.38 -9.61 -17.06
C GLU A 58 -21.16 -10.42 -16.58
N LEU A 59 -20.23 -9.77 -15.86
CA LEU A 59 -19.08 -10.45 -15.26
C LEU A 59 -19.44 -11.28 -14.01
N GLY A 60 -20.66 -11.15 -13.50
CA GLY A 60 -21.12 -11.90 -12.32
C GLY A 60 -20.54 -11.44 -10.98
N PHE A 61 -19.79 -10.31 -10.96
CA PHE A 61 -19.17 -9.76 -9.73
C PHE A 61 -20.13 -9.00 -8.83
N GLY A 62 -21.41 -8.92 -9.23
CA GLY A 62 -22.43 -8.10 -8.60
C GLY A 62 -22.35 -6.63 -9.01
N SER A 63 -23.23 -5.80 -8.42
CA SER A 63 -23.21 -4.38 -8.72
C SER A 63 -22.01 -3.68 -8.09
N GLY A 64 -21.53 -2.60 -8.72
CA GLY A 64 -20.46 -1.79 -8.17
C GLY A 64 -20.81 -1.22 -6.79
N GLN A 65 -22.09 -0.94 -6.51
CA GLN A 65 -22.53 -0.51 -5.18
C GLN A 65 -22.36 -1.62 -4.14
N THR A 66 -22.62 -2.88 -4.51
CA THR A 66 -22.39 -4.04 -3.64
C THR A 66 -20.89 -4.19 -3.32
N CYS A 67 -20.05 -4.14 -4.35
CA CYS A 67 -18.59 -4.20 -4.21
C CYS A 67 -18.05 -3.06 -3.35
N TRP A 68 -18.53 -1.83 -3.56
CA TRP A 68 -18.13 -0.65 -2.79
C TRP A 68 -18.50 -0.77 -1.29
N ARG A 69 -19.72 -1.22 -0.98
CA ARG A 69 -20.15 -1.47 0.41
C ARG A 69 -19.31 -2.57 1.06
N ARG A 70 -18.98 -3.63 0.30
CA ARG A 70 -18.18 -4.74 0.77
C ARG A 70 -16.75 -4.29 1.07
N LEU A 71 -16.15 -3.48 0.20
CA LEU A 71 -14.84 -2.86 0.43
C LEU A 71 -14.81 -2.09 1.76
N GLY A 72 -15.84 -1.26 2.03
CA GLY A 72 -15.97 -0.51 3.28
C GLY A 72 -16.07 -1.44 4.50
N ARG A 73 -16.95 -2.45 4.46
CA ARG A 73 -17.10 -3.42 5.55
C ARG A 73 -15.78 -4.16 5.86
N TRP A 74 -15.05 -4.56 4.83
CA TRP A 74 -13.77 -5.24 5.00
C TRP A 74 -12.68 -4.31 5.51
N GLN A 75 -12.69 -3.05 5.12
CA GLN A 75 -11.78 -2.03 5.65
C GLN A 75 -12.03 -1.78 7.13
N GLU A 76 -13.28 -1.58 7.53
CA GLU A 76 -13.67 -1.41 8.94
C GLU A 76 -13.26 -2.63 9.79
N ALA A 77 -13.33 -3.84 9.23
CA ALA A 77 -12.86 -5.06 9.86
C ALA A 77 -11.34 -5.24 9.82
N GLY A 78 -10.57 -4.35 9.17
CA GLY A 78 -9.11 -4.41 9.08
C GLY A 78 -8.57 -5.57 8.22
N VAL A 79 -9.36 -6.08 7.27
CA VAL A 79 -9.00 -7.23 6.43
C VAL A 79 -7.72 -6.98 5.64
N PHE A 80 -7.62 -5.83 4.99
CA PHE A 80 -6.50 -5.53 4.09
C PHE A 80 -5.18 -5.32 4.85
N ASP A 81 -5.21 -4.72 6.03
CA ASP A 81 -4.02 -4.58 6.87
C ASP A 81 -3.55 -5.95 7.41
N ARG A 82 -4.50 -6.84 7.77
CA ARG A 82 -4.16 -8.22 8.17
C ARG A 82 -3.58 -9.02 7.02
N LEU A 83 -4.16 -8.90 5.81
CA LEU A 83 -3.65 -9.56 4.61
C LEU A 83 -2.23 -9.08 4.28
N HIS A 84 -1.99 -7.79 4.28
CA HIS A 84 -0.66 -7.22 4.02
C HIS A 84 0.36 -7.74 5.03
N ARG A 85 0.02 -7.75 6.33
CA ARG A 85 0.88 -8.27 7.39
C ARG A 85 1.17 -9.77 7.22
N LEU A 86 0.17 -10.57 6.86
CA LEU A 86 0.32 -12.00 6.59
C LEU A 86 1.33 -12.23 5.46
N LEU A 87 1.16 -11.55 4.34
CA LEU A 87 2.02 -11.70 3.17
C LEU A 87 3.44 -11.19 3.41
N LEU A 88 3.62 -10.13 4.19
CA LEU A 88 4.94 -9.70 4.65
C LEU A 88 5.61 -10.77 5.52
N ALA A 89 4.85 -11.45 6.39
CA ALA A 89 5.39 -12.52 7.23
C ALA A 89 5.82 -13.74 6.38
N GLU A 90 5.05 -14.12 5.37
CA GLU A 90 5.41 -15.18 4.42
C GLU A 90 6.66 -14.83 3.62
N LEU A 91 6.77 -13.59 3.11
CA LEU A 91 7.99 -13.10 2.44
C LEU A 91 9.20 -13.11 3.37
N HIS A 92 9.00 -12.72 4.64
CA HIS A 92 10.08 -12.74 5.62
C HIS A 92 10.55 -14.17 5.93
N ALA A 93 9.63 -15.10 6.05
CA ALA A 93 9.95 -16.53 6.22
C ALA A 93 10.74 -17.08 5.03
N ALA A 94 10.36 -16.71 3.80
CA ALA A 94 11.04 -17.09 2.57
C ALA A 94 12.39 -16.40 2.35
N GLY A 95 12.76 -15.40 3.17
CA GLY A 95 14.03 -14.67 2.99
C GLY A 95 14.00 -13.53 1.99
N GLU A 96 12.81 -13.18 1.47
CA GLU A 96 12.62 -12.22 0.40
C GLU A 96 12.58 -10.76 0.85
N LEU A 97 12.57 -10.48 2.16
CA LEU A 97 12.64 -9.11 2.69
C LEU A 97 14.07 -8.70 3.04
N ASP A 98 14.53 -7.60 2.44
CA ASP A 98 15.81 -6.96 2.74
C ASP A 98 15.65 -5.87 3.81
N TRP A 99 15.94 -6.23 5.04
CA TRP A 99 15.90 -5.31 6.18
C TRP A 99 17.18 -4.48 6.36
N SER A 100 18.23 -4.69 5.56
CA SER A 100 19.46 -3.90 5.65
C SER A 100 19.21 -2.42 5.44
N ARG A 101 18.17 -2.09 4.65
CA ARG A 101 17.72 -0.72 4.39
C ARG A 101 16.23 -0.65 4.09
N ALA A 102 15.67 0.52 4.27
CA ALA A 102 14.38 0.90 3.72
C ALA A 102 14.52 2.22 2.96
N CYS A 103 13.67 2.42 1.95
CA CYS A 103 13.65 3.66 1.16
C CYS A 103 12.31 4.36 1.34
N VAL A 104 12.36 5.70 1.48
CA VAL A 104 11.16 6.55 1.57
C VAL A 104 11.09 7.51 0.41
N ASP A 105 9.87 7.73 -0.06
CA ASP A 105 9.54 8.73 -1.06
C ASP A 105 8.03 9.04 -1.05
N ALA A 106 7.58 10.10 -1.77
CA ALA A 106 6.19 10.55 -1.77
C ALA A 106 5.76 11.16 -3.12
N PRO A 107 5.37 10.37 -4.10
CA PRO A 107 4.77 10.86 -5.33
C PRO A 107 3.39 11.50 -5.09
N HIS A 108 3.01 12.36 -6.01
CA HIS A 108 1.72 13.02 -6.04
C HIS A 108 0.81 12.33 -7.05
N PRO A 109 -0.11 11.44 -6.65
CA PRO A 109 -1.16 10.99 -7.56
C PRO A 109 -2.08 12.17 -7.92
N GLY A 110 -2.57 12.18 -9.15
CA GLY A 110 -3.60 13.14 -9.57
C GLY A 110 -4.87 12.97 -8.73
N GLU A 111 -5.65 14.06 -8.50
CA GLU A 111 -6.84 13.99 -7.64
C GLU A 111 -8.05 14.74 -8.16
N LYS A 112 -9.25 14.32 -7.68
CA LYS A 112 -10.48 15.03 -7.98
C LYS A 112 -11.11 15.78 -6.81
N ARG A 113 -11.17 15.31 -5.58
CA ARG A 113 -11.61 15.98 -4.33
C ARG A 113 -11.94 14.93 -3.24
N GLY A 114 -11.69 15.23 -1.95
CA GLY A 114 -12.09 14.33 -0.86
C GLY A 114 -11.43 14.67 0.48
N ALA A 115 -11.66 13.86 1.50
CA ALA A 115 -10.97 13.96 2.78
C ALA A 115 -9.47 13.64 2.60
N GLY A 116 -8.57 14.31 3.33
CA GLY A 116 -7.12 14.12 3.21
C GLY A 116 -6.54 14.69 1.90
N THR A 117 -7.15 15.74 1.35
CA THR A 117 -6.66 16.48 0.19
C THR A 117 -6.14 17.86 0.60
N GLY A 118 -5.23 18.42 -0.17
CA GLY A 118 -4.70 19.78 0.03
C GLY A 118 -4.15 20.35 -1.28
N PRO A 119 -3.86 21.66 -1.34
CA PRO A 119 -3.34 22.28 -2.55
C PRO A 119 -1.99 21.66 -2.94
N SER A 120 -1.87 21.13 -4.14
CA SER A 120 -0.64 20.53 -4.64
C SER A 120 0.38 21.62 -5.00
N PRO A 121 1.59 21.61 -4.44
CA PRO A 121 2.64 22.57 -4.80
C PRO A 121 3.19 22.35 -6.21
N VAL A 122 2.97 21.15 -6.79
CA VAL A 122 3.50 20.78 -8.11
C VAL A 122 2.47 20.92 -9.22
N ASP A 123 1.18 21.06 -8.92
CA ASP A 123 0.09 21.20 -9.90
C ASP A 123 -0.73 22.50 -9.67
N ARG A 124 -0.04 23.66 -9.66
CA ARG A 124 -0.64 25.01 -9.63
C ARG A 124 -1.72 25.18 -8.55
N GLY A 125 -1.51 24.57 -7.37
CA GLY A 125 -2.47 24.66 -6.26
C GLY A 125 -3.75 23.86 -6.43
N LYS A 126 -3.87 23.02 -7.46
CA LYS A 126 -4.99 22.08 -7.54
C LYS A 126 -4.99 21.15 -6.35
N THR A 127 -6.18 20.76 -5.95
CA THR A 127 -6.35 19.82 -4.85
C THR A 127 -5.70 18.48 -5.20
N GLY A 128 -4.84 17.96 -4.33
CA GLY A 128 -4.10 16.72 -4.52
C GLY A 128 -3.89 15.93 -3.22
N SER A 129 -3.56 14.65 -3.35
CA SER A 129 -3.04 13.80 -2.26
C SER A 129 -1.59 13.44 -2.51
N LYS A 130 -0.95 12.90 -1.47
CA LYS A 130 0.35 12.22 -1.53
C LYS A 130 0.25 10.82 -0.97
N HIS A 131 0.95 9.89 -1.59
CA HIS A 131 1.24 8.59 -1.00
C HIS A 131 2.66 8.60 -0.44
N HIS A 132 2.81 8.78 0.86
CA HIS A 132 4.11 8.58 1.50
C HIS A 132 4.34 7.09 1.65
N LEU A 133 5.38 6.56 1.03
CA LEU A 133 5.71 5.14 1.01
C LEU A 133 7.04 4.89 1.71
N ILE A 134 7.10 3.81 2.46
CA ILE A 134 8.34 3.15 2.87
C ILE A 134 8.34 1.72 2.33
N CYS A 135 9.40 1.35 1.61
CA CYS A 135 9.65 -0.02 1.14
C CYS A 135 10.96 -0.57 1.71
N ASP A 136 11.13 -1.88 1.70
CA ASP A 136 12.38 -2.56 2.06
C ASP A 136 13.47 -2.38 0.98
N GLY A 137 14.65 -2.95 1.20
CA GLY A 137 15.77 -2.86 0.26
C GLY A 137 15.53 -3.52 -1.10
N ASN A 138 14.52 -4.37 -1.22
CA ASN A 138 14.08 -5.02 -2.47
C ASN A 138 12.88 -4.30 -3.13
N GLY A 139 12.36 -3.21 -2.52
CA GLY A 139 11.19 -2.49 -3.01
C GLY A 139 9.86 -3.16 -2.65
N THR A 140 9.82 -3.97 -1.58
CA THR A 140 8.55 -4.49 -1.05
C THR A 140 7.87 -3.40 -0.22
N PRO A 141 6.61 -3.00 -0.48
CA PRO A 141 5.94 -1.97 0.28
C PRO A 141 5.70 -2.42 1.72
N LEU A 142 6.27 -1.69 2.69
CA LEU A 142 6.10 -1.96 4.13
C LEU A 142 4.97 -1.15 4.73
N LYS A 143 4.82 0.12 4.33
CA LYS A 143 3.75 1.02 4.76
C LYS A 143 3.52 2.12 3.73
N VAL A 144 2.25 2.50 3.58
CA VAL A 144 1.84 3.71 2.85
C VAL A 144 0.98 4.56 3.77
N ILE A 145 1.14 5.88 3.70
CA ILE A 145 0.29 6.87 4.39
C ILE A 145 -0.20 7.86 3.34
N THR A 146 -1.51 8.05 3.27
CA THR A 146 -2.12 9.04 2.38
C THR A 146 -2.34 10.36 3.12
N THR A 147 -1.87 11.48 2.55
CA THR A 147 -2.05 12.83 3.10
C THR A 147 -2.49 13.81 2.02
N GLY A 148 -2.80 15.04 2.41
CA GLY A 148 -2.99 16.14 1.45
C GLY A 148 -1.71 16.48 0.70
N GLY A 149 -1.84 16.96 -0.54
CA GLY A 149 -0.72 17.27 -1.43
C GLY A 149 0.25 18.33 -0.89
N ASN A 150 -0.21 19.19 0.03
CA ASN A 150 0.59 20.23 0.69
C ASN A 150 1.39 19.73 1.91
N VAL A 151 1.17 18.49 2.37
CA VAL A 151 1.90 17.96 3.53
C VAL A 151 3.36 17.73 3.16
N ASN A 152 4.27 18.25 3.97
CA ASN A 152 5.71 18.10 3.72
C ASN A 152 6.16 16.67 4.04
N ASP A 153 6.88 16.05 3.11
CA ASP A 153 7.29 14.63 3.17
C ASP A 153 8.14 14.31 4.40
N VAL A 154 9.01 15.25 4.79
CA VAL A 154 9.85 15.07 5.97
C VAL A 154 9.05 14.89 7.27
N THR A 155 7.84 15.44 7.35
CA THR A 155 6.98 15.31 8.54
C THR A 155 6.43 13.89 8.71
N GLN A 156 6.35 13.13 7.61
CA GLN A 156 5.81 11.76 7.60
C GLN A 156 6.88 10.69 7.84
N THR A 157 8.17 11.06 7.89
CA THR A 157 9.29 10.12 8.03
C THR A 157 9.12 9.16 9.22
N LEU A 158 8.86 9.72 10.40
CA LEU A 158 8.74 8.91 11.62
C LEU A 158 7.44 8.12 11.66
N ALA A 159 6.34 8.69 11.17
CA ALA A 159 5.06 8.00 11.07
C ALA A 159 5.15 6.77 10.13
N LEU A 160 5.87 6.89 9.00
CA LEU A 160 6.14 5.75 8.11
C LEU A 160 6.93 4.65 8.81
N VAL A 161 8.02 5.00 9.47
CA VAL A 161 8.87 4.04 10.19
C VAL A 161 8.11 3.35 11.32
N ASP A 162 7.41 4.12 12.14
CA ASP A 162 6.65 3.59 13.28
C ASP A 162 5.41 2.80 12.80
N GLY A 163 4.89 3.13 11.62
CA GLY A 163 3.78 2.46 10.96
C GLY A 163 4.12 1.12 10.30
N ILE A 164 5.40 0.73 10.16
CA ILE A 164 5.77 -0.60 9.69
C ILE A 164 5.14 -1.65 10.64
N PRO A 165 4.33 -2.59 10.12
CA PRO A 165 3.72 -3.60 10.96
C PRO A 165 4.78 -4.54 11.56
N PRO A 166 4.53 -5.16 12.73
CA PRO A 166 5.39 -6.22 13.22
C PRO A 166 5.32 -7.42 12.27
N VAL A 167 6.43 -7.73 11.60
CA VAL A 167 6.56 -8.80 10.61
C VAL A 167 7.13 -10.04 11.29
N ALA A 168 6.29 -11.08 11.41
CA ALA A 168 6.65 -12.41 11.91
C ALA A 168 7.31 -13.25 10.78
N GLY A 169 7.33 -14.58 10.88
CA GLY A 169 7.79 -15.51 9.84
C GLY A 169 9.17 -16.09 10.10
N ARG A 170 9.91 -15.59 11.08
CA ARG A 170 11.19 -16.16 11.55
C ARG A 170 11.19 -16.31 13.07
N PRO A 171 12.00 -17.22 13.65
CA PRO A 171 12.12 -17.36 15.10
C PRO A 171 12.49 -16.03 15.78
N GLY A 172 11.93 -15.78 16.96
CA GLY A 172 12.20 -14.61 17.77
C GLY A 172 11.13 -13.51 17.65
N ARG A 173 11.49 -12.30 18.09
CA ARG A 173 10.57 -11.16 18.05
C ARG A 173 10.29 -10.71 16.63
N PRO A 174 9.02 -10.44 16.26
CA PRO A 174 8.67 -9.91 14.94
C PRO A 174 9.48 -8.66 14.58
N ARG A 175 10.04 -8.63 13.38
CA ARG A 175 10.86 -7.50 12.91
C ARG A 175 9.98 -6.31 12.53
N LYS A 176 10.39 -5.11 12.93
CA LYS A 176 9.62 -3.88 12.70
C LYS A 176 10.50 -2.71 12.20
N ARG A 177 11.80 -2.92 12.08
CA ARG A 177 12.76 -1.84 11.81
C ARG A 177 13.77 -2.26 10.78
N PRO A 178 14.05 -1.42 9.76
CA PRO A 178 15.21 -1.56 8.90
C PRO A 178 16.48 -1.15 9.67
N ASP A 179 17.64 -1.57 9.19
CA ASP A 179 18.93 -1.16 9.76
C ASP A 179 19.29 0.27 9.33
N ALA A 180 18.90 0.68 8.11
CA ALA A 180 19.09 2.03 7.59
C ALA A 180 17.82 2.56 6.92
N LEU A 181 17.65 3.90 6.91
CA LEU A 181 16.60 4.61 6.17
C LEU A 181 17.24 5.54 5.15
N LEU A 182 16.91 5.31 3.88
CA LEU A 182 17.35 6.09 2.74
C LEU A 182 16.24 7.05 2.30
N GLY A 183 16.58 8.31 2.13
CA GLY A 183 15.70 9.35 1.60
C GLY A 183 16.48 10.36 0.77
N ASP A 184 15.80 11.18 -0.02
CA ASP A 184 16.42 12.28 -0.71
C ASP A 184 16.67 13.48 0.24
N LYS A 185 17.22 14.57 -0.30
CA LYS A 185 17.45 15.81 0.47
C LYS A 185 16.17 16.45 1.04
N GLY A 186 15.00 16.13 0.48
CA GLY A 186 13.71 16.58 1.00
C GLY A 186 13.44 16.05 2.40
N TYR A 187 13.97 14.87 2.72
CA TYR A 187 13.85 14.23 4.03
C TYR A 187 14.91 14.65 5.05
N ASP A 188 15.84 15.59 4.70
CA ASP A 188 16.87 16.04 5.63
C ASP A 188 16.29 16.87 6.78
N SER A 189 16.41 16.34 7.98
CA SER A 189 15.92 16.93 9.23
C SER A 189 16.75 16.43 10.41
N ASN A 190 17.41 17.37 11.12
CA ASN A 190 18.20 17.00 12.30
C ASN A 190 17.36 16.35 13.42
N PRO A 191 16.13 16.82 13.73
CA PRO A 191 15.24 16.11 14.65
C PRO A 191 14.95 14.68 14.22
N ASN A 192 14.57 14.46 12.95
CA ASN A 192 14.26 13.11 12.45
C ASN A 192 15.51 12.20 12.50
N ARG A 193 16.70 12.71 12.17
CA ARG A 193 17.95 11.95 12.29
C ARG A 193 18.23 11.49 13.72
N ARG A 194 17.98 12.35 14.73
CA ARG A 194 18.11 11.95 16.15
C ARG A 194 17.11 10.86 16.51
N GLU A 195 15.86 11.02 16.10
CA GLU A 195 14.78 10.06 16.38
C GLU A 195 14.98 8.70 15.67
N LEU A 196 15.51 8.71 14.45
CA LEU A 196 15.88 7.47 13.74
C LEU A 196 17.00 6.73 14.49
N ARG A 197 18.07 7.45 14.93
CA ARG A 197 19.17 6.85 15.72
C ARG A 197 18.66 6.28 17.06
N ARG A 198 17.74 6.97 17.74
CA ARG A 198 17.10 6.44 18.96
C ARG A 198 16.37 5.11 18.69
N ARG A 199 15.80 4.96 17.49
CA ARG A 199 15.19 3.71 17.02
C ARG A 199 16.20 2.69 16.52
N ARG A 200 17.51 2.99 16.61
CA ARG A 200 18.61 2.17 16.07
C ARG A 200 18.50 2.01 14.53
N ILE A 201 18.09 3.06 13.83
CA ILE A 201 18.01 3.14 12.38
C ILE A 201 19.04 4.16 11.92
N LEU A 202 19.96 3.76 11.02
CA LEU A 202 20.95 4.66 10.45
C LEU A 202 20.29 5.58 9.39
N PRO A 203 20.25 6.90 9.58
CA PRO A 203 19.72 7.81 8.56
C PRO A 203 20.74 8.03 7.45
N VAL A 204 20.51 7.46 6.28
CA VAL A 204 21.31 7.62 5.05
C VAL A 204 20.56 8.58 4.11
N ILE A 205 20.62 9.86 4.41
CA ILE A 205 19.92 10.94 3.72
C ILE A 205 20.96 12.01 3.40
N SER A 206 21.03 12.50 2.17
CA SER A 206 21.95 13.61 1.83
C SER A 206 21.57 14.88 2.59
N ARG A 207 22.58 15.68 3.00
CA ARG A 207 22.31 16.94 3.69
C ARG A 207 22.02 18.07 2.71
N LYS A 208 21.08 18.94 3.07
CA LYS A 208 20.85 20.20 2.34
C LYS A 208 22.12 21.05 2.37
N GLY A 209 22.47 21.65 1.25
CA GLY A 209 23.68 22.48 1.12
C GLY A 209 25.01 21.72 1.04
N GLN A 210 25.01 20.38 1.05
CA GLN A 210 26.19 19.53 0.89
C GLN A 210 26.10 18.67 -0.37
N ALA A 211 27.24 18.09 -0.79
CA ALA A 211 27.28 17.12 -1.87
C ALA A 211 26.41 15.90 -1.55
N ASP A 212 25.87 15.26 -2.59
CA ASP A 212 25.09 14.05 -2.44
C ASP A 212 25.96 12.88 -2.00
N ILE A 213 25.37 11.99 -1.19
CA ILE A 213 26.00 10.72 -0.85
C ILE A 213 26.16 9.92 -2.14
N HIS A 214 27.41 9.57 -2.49
CA HIS A 214 27.73 8.83 -3.71
C HIS A 214 26.98 7.50 -3.76
N GLY A 215 26.36 7.18 -4.89
CA GLY A 215 25.63 5.92 -5.11
C GLY A 215 24.24 5.85 -4.47
N LEU A 216 23.82 6.83 -3.66
CA LEU A 216 22.53 6.82 -2.97
C LEU A 216 21.35 6.68 -3.94
N GLY A 217 21.39 7.33 -5.10
CA GLY A 217 20.33 7.26 -6.10
C GLY A 217 20.10 5.84 -6.61
N LYS A 218 21.16 5.06 -6.86
CA LYS A 218 21.06 3.65 -7.27
C LYS A 218 20.40 2.78 -6.20
N LEU A 219 20.68 3.03 -4.93
CA LEU A 219 20.09 2.29 -3.82
C LEU A 219 18.62 2.66 -3.56
N ARG A 220 18.25 3.93 -3.87
CA ARG A 220 16.88 4.42 -3.72
C ARG A 220 15.96 4.09 -4.89
N TYR A 221 16.49 3.71 -6.04
CA TYR A 221 15.69 3.40 -7.24
C TYR A 221 14.56 2.37 -6.97
N VAL A 222 14.72 1.50 -5.99
CA VAL A 222 13.68 0.53 -5.61
C VAL A 222 12.37 1.16 -5.16
N VAL A 223 12.40 2.36 -4.55
CA VAL A 223 11.15 3.04 -4.14
C VAL A 223 10.37 3.56 -5.35
N GLU A 224 11.07 4.05 -6.38
CA GLU A 224 10.46 4.48 -7.65
C GLU A 224 9.82 3.30 -8.38
N GLN A 225 10.50 2.14 -8.40
CA GLN A 225 9.91 0.89 -8.92
C GLN A 225 8.67 0.47 -8.13
N THR A 226 8.66 0.63 -6.81
CA THR A 226 7.51 0.30 -5.98
C THR A 226 6.31 1.19 -6.32
N PHE A 227 6.55 2.48 -6.58
CA PHE A 227 5.49 3.37 -7.07
C PHE A 227 4.98 2.97 -8.45
N ALA A 228 5.87 2.62 -9.37
CA ALA A 228 5.45 2.12 -10.68
C ALA A 228 4.55 0.88 -10.53
N LEU A 229 4.88 -0.05 -9.63
CA LEU A 229 4.03 -1.21 -9.32
C LEU A 229 2.67 -0.82 -8.72
N LEU A 230 2.62 0.19 -7.85
CA LEU A 230 1.35 0.71 -7.31
C LEU A 230 0.51 1.41 -8.38
N HIS A 231 1.14 2.15 -9.28
CA HIS A 231 0.44 2.84 -10.37
C HIS A 231 -0.01 1.91 -11.50
N HIS A 232 0.49 0.65 -11.57
CA HIS A 232 -0.12 -0.38 -12.42
C HIS A 232 -1.58 -0.67 -12.01
N PHE A 233 -1.94 -0.42 -10.78
CA PHE A 233 -3.33 -0.35 -10.34
C PHE A 233 -3.89 1.03 -10.73
N LYS A 234 -4.46 1.14 -11.93
CA LYS A 234 -4.84 2.43 -12.55
C LYS A 234 -5.71 3.31 -11.63
N ARG A 235 -6.52 2.69 -10.77
CA ARG A 235 -7.34 3.37 -9.77
C ARG A 235 -6.53 4.16 -8.74
N LEU A 236 -5.25 3.82 -8.54
CA LEU A 236 -4.36 4.51 -7.60
C LEU A 236 -3.53 5.62 -8.26
N ALA A 237 -3.45 5.65 -9.59
CA ALA A 237 -2.79 6.73 -10.32
C ALA A 237 -3.57 8.05 -10.22
N THR A 238 -4.90 7.96 -10.06
CA THR A 238 -5.79 9.10 -9.79
C THR A 238 -6.74 8.73 -8.67
N ARG A 239 -6.74 9.51 -7.59
CA ARG A 239 -7.65 9.25 -6.48
C ARG A 239 -9.08 9.70 -6.79
N TRP A 240 -10.02 8.76 -6.79
CA TRP A 240 -11.44 8.99 -7.02
C TRP A 240 -12.28 8.92 -5.73
N GLU A 241 -11.81 8.16 -4.75
CA GLU A 241 -12.50 7.94 -3.49
C GLU A 241 -12.50 9.20 -2.64
N ARG A 242 -13.70 9.74 -2.36
CA ARG A 242 -13.87 10.88 -1.43
C ARG A 242 -13.60 10.48 0.02
N ARG A 243 -13.94 9.25 0.38
CA ARG A 243 -13.62 8.64 1.69
C ARG A 243 -12.17 8.19 1.68
N LEU A 244 -11.39 8.69 2.62
CA LEU A 244 -9.97 8.35 2.75
C LEU A 244 -9.78 6.88 3.10
N ASP A 245 -10.59 6.35 4.01
CA ASP A 245 -10.54 4.96 4.45
C ASP A 245 -10.75 3.96 3.30
N LEU A 246 -11.62 4.26 2.33
CA LEU A 246 -11.82 3.41 1.15
C LEU A 246 -10.65 3.51 0.17
N HIS A 247 -10.04 4.68 0.05
CA HIS A 247 -8.81 4.84 -0.72
C HIS A 247 -7.67 4.03 -0.10
N ASP A 248 -7.48 4.15 1.22
CA ASP A 248 -6.44 3.41 1.95
C ASP A 248 -6.68 1.90 1.90
N ALA A 249 -7.96 1.45 1.86
CA ALA A 249 -8.31 0.06 1.60
C ALA A 249 -7.75 -0.44 0.26
N LEU A 250 -7.95 0.33 -0.82
CA LEU A 250 -7.43 0.00 -2.14
C LEU A 250 -5.90 0.03 -2.17
N VAL A 251 -5.25 0.97 -1.48
CA VAL A 251 -3.79 1.04 -1.35
C VAL A 251 -3.26 -0.19 -0.61
N SER A 252 -3.84 -0.55 0.55
CA SER A 252 -3.43 -1.73 1.33
C SER A 252 -3.64 -3.03 0.56
N LEU A 253 -4.75 -3.15 -0.21
CA LEU A 253 -4.99 -4.28 -1.10
C LEU A 253 -3.94 -4.34 -2.21
N ALA A 254 -3.58 -3.23 -2.85
CA ALA A 254 -2.55 -3.17 -3.87
C ALA A 254 -1.17 -3.56 -3.32
N CYS A 255 -0.79 -3.07 -2.13
CA CYS A 255 0.43 -3.49 -1.44
C CYS A 255 0.44 -5.00 -1.19
N SER A 256 -0.69 -5.55 -0.74
CA SER A 256 -0.85 -7.00 -0.53
C SER A 256 -0.65 -7.79 -1.83
N LEU A 257 -1.23 -7.35 -2.93
CA LEU A 257 -1.07 -7.99 -4.24
C LEU A 257 0.36 -7.93 -4.76
N ILE A 258 1.10 -6.84 -4.50
CA ILE A 258 2.53 -6.74 -4.81
C ILE A 258 3.31 -7.78 -4.00
N CYS A 259 3.05 -7.89 -2.70
CA CYS A 259 3.66 -8.90 -1.83
C CYS A 259 3.36 -10.32 -2.31
N PHE A 260 2.10 -10.62 -2.62
CA PHE A 260 1.68 -11.94 -3.12
C PHE A 260 2.38 -12.33 -4.44
N ARG A 261 2.50 -11.38 -5.38
CA ARG A 261 3.22 -11.63 -6.65
C ARG A 261 4.70 -11.89 -6.45
N ARG A 262 5.34 -11.22 -5.48
CA ARG A 262 6.74 -11.47 -5.12
C ARG A 262 6.89 -12.85 -4.53
N LEU A 263 6.00 -13.24 -3.62
CA LEU A 263 5.99 -14.56 -3.02
C LEU A 263 5.87 -15.67 -4.08
N LYS A 264 4.96 -15.52 -5.05
CA LYS A 264 4.84 -16.48 -6.18
C LYS A 264 6.08 -16.57 -7.06
N LYS A 265 6.86 -15.52 -7.17
CA LYS A 265 8.13 -15.56 -7.92
C LYS A 265 9.27 -16.22 -7.14
N ALA A 266 9.21 -16.16 -5.82
CA ALA A 266 10.21 -16.76 -4.93
C ALA A 266 9.99 -18.26 -4.68
N THR A 267 8.76 -18.73 -4.90
CA THR A 267 8.42 -20.17 -4.80
C THR A 267 8.51 -20.78 -6.20
N PRO A 268 9.46 -21.73 -6.44
CA PRO A 268 9.66 -22.36 -7.75
C PRO A 268 8.45 -23.19 -8.21
#